data_2df66657cdb299cdef29c69eeec5ec47
#
_entry.id   2df66657cdb299cdef29c69eeec5ec47
#
_cell.length_a   1.000
_cell.length_b   1.000
_cell.length_c   1.000
_cell.angle_alpha   90.00
_cell.angle_beta   90.00
_cell.angle_gamma   90.00
#
_symmetry.space_group_name_H-M   'P 1'
#
loop_
_entity.id
_entity.type
_entity.pdbx_description
1 polymer ?
#
loop_
_entity_poly.entity_id
_entity_poly.type
_entity_poly.pdbx_seq_one_letter_code
_entity_poly.pdbx_strand_id
1 'polypeptide(L)'
;MKNNLVVAIDDVHPEKDWGVEGDVQVEYLKELNKKYGVKFNLFIPSNYHGHFPINTDFVNFWKQYDWIEMSNHGHYHACHNEGIGEMEFYELNHGEANQRIQDSLNLWESCGYKPKGFRAPGWGVNQQSADAISSYFEWTAGHSDINKGINWGCQFFEGCDGINEPESLSLYGNTFMFQSHINGEHNDNVWTEENFLHFQRVLDYLLSEYELQFVTISEIK
;
A
#
# COMPACT_ATOMS: atom_id res chain seq x y z
N MET A 1 1.78 21.73 -14.70
CA MET A 1 1.64 21.22 -13.31
C MET A 1 2.28 19.85 -13.30
N LYS A 2 3.08 19.56 -12.30
CA LYS A 2 3.66 18.20 -12.15
C LYS A 2 2.56 17.21 -11.81
N ASN A 3 2.62 16.06 -12.42
CA ASN A 3 1.72 14.96 -12.06
C ASN A 3 2.26 14.24 -10.82
N ASN A 4 1.38 13.85 -9.92
CA ASN A 4 1.74 13.08 -8.74
C ASN A 4 1.90 11.60 -9.11
N LEU A 5 2.96 10.97 -8.63
CA LEU A 5 3.14 9.53 -8.71
C LEU A 5 3.27 8.95 -7.30
N VAL A 6 2.35 8.07 -6.96
CA VAL A 6 2.35 7.29 -5.72
C VAL A 6 2.84 5.87 -6.04
N VAL A 7 3.76 5.36 -5.24
CA VAL A 7 4.15 3.95 -5.29
C VAL A 7 3.69 3.29 -4.00
N ALA A 8 2.78 2.35 -4.12
CA ALA A 8 2.15 1.65 -3.02
C ALA A 8 2.63 0.20 -2.95
N ILE A 9 2.99 -0.23 -1.76
CA ILE A 9 3.40 -1.60 -1.46
C ILE A 9 2.41 -2.16 -0.45
N ASP A 10 1.68 -3.20 -0.85
CA ASP A 10 0.71 -3.87 0.01
C ASP A 10 1.34 -5.04 0.78
N ASP A 11 0.66 -5.50 1.80
CA ASP A 11 0.96 -6.69 2.61
C ASP A 11 2.32 -6.68 3.33
N VAL A 12 2.85 -5.52 3.61
CA VAL A 12 4.09 -5.39 4.37
C VAL A 12 3.85 -5.77 5.84
N HIS A 13 4.53 -6.78 6.35
CA HIS A 13 4.36 -7.27 7.73
C HIS A 13 5.67 -7.82 8.32
N PRO A 14 5.75 -8.10 9.65
CA PRO A 14 7.00 -8.42 10.34
C PRO A 14 7.46 -9.89 10.24
N GLU A 15 6.96 -10.67 9.30
CA GLU A 15 7.48 -12.01 9.04
C GLU A 15 8.92 -11.94 8.53
N LYS A 16 9.73 -12.96 8.86
CA LYS A 16 11.17 -12.93 8.62
C LYS A 16 11.57 -12.75 7.16
N ASP A 17 10.77 -13.27 6.23
CA ASP A 17 11.07 -13.24 4.80
C ASP A 17 10.59 -11.92 4.12
N TRP A 18 10.13 -10.96 4.92
CA TRP A 18 9.47 -9.73 4.46
C TRP A 18 10.30 -8.46 4.60
N GLY A 19 11.57 -8.57 4.49
CA GLY A 19 12.41 -7.42 4.26
C GLY A 19 12.91 -6.65 5.47
N VAL A 20 12.73 -7.15 6.67
CA VAL A 20 13.20 -6.46 7.88
C VAL A 20 14.62 -6.89 8.28
N GLU A 21 15.08 -8.07 7.89
CA GLU A 21 16.39 -8.60 8.26
C GLU A 21 17.31 -8.86 7.05
N GLY A 22 17.58 -7.78 6.28
CA GLY A 22 18.55 -7.88 5.17
C GLY A 22 17.98 -8.44 3.89
N ASP A 23 16.69 -8.28 3.69
CA ASP A 23 16.01 -8.71 2.50
C ASP A 23 16.32 -7.80 1.31
N VAL A 24 16.48 -8.40 0.16
CA VAL A 24 16.81 -7.76 -1.11
C VAL A 24 15.78 -6.70 -1.49
N GLN A 25 14.52 -6.92 -1.17
CA GLN A 25 13.42 -6.04 -1.53
C GLN A 25 13.49 -4.69 -0.81
N VAL A 26 13.93 -4.64 0.44
CA VAL A 26 14.16 -3.36 1.14
C VAL A 26 15.27 -2.55 0.47
N GLU A 27 16.30 -3.23 -0.01
CA GLU A 27 17.39 -2.57 -0.73
C GLU A 27 16.89 -2.01 -2.08
N TYR A 28 15.95 -2.67 -2.75
CA TYR A 28 15.31 -2.13 -3.96
C TYR A 28 14.55 -0.83 -3.68
N LEU A 29 13.80 -0.75 -2.58
CA LEU A 29 13.11 0.49 -2.20
C LEU A 29 14.11 1.62 -1.94
N LYS A 30 15.21 1.33 -1.22
CA LYS A 30 16.28 2.29 -0.96
C LYS A 30 16.96 2.75 -2.25
N GLU A 31 17.19 1.84 -3.19
CA GLU A 31 17.80 2.16 -4.47
C GLU A 31 16.91 3.06 -5.32
N LEU A 32 15.60 2.77 -5.38
CA LEU A 32 14.62 3.60 -6.09
C LEU A 32 14.50 4.99 -5.47
N ASN A 33 14.46 5.08 -4.14
CA ASN A 33 14.48 6.38 -3.48
C ASN A 33 15.77 7.14 -3.80
N LYS A 34 16.93 6.51 -3.71
CA LYS A 34 18.24 7.14 -3.99
C LYS A 34 18.37 7.60 -5.44
N LYS A 35 17.90 6.78 -6.39
CA LYS A 35 18.06 7.06 -7.83
C LYS A 35 17.05 8.08 -8.36
N TYR A 36 15.81 7.97 -7.93
CA TYR A 36 14.69 8.71 -8.52
C TYR A 36 13.98 9.64 -7.52
N GLY A 37 14.24 9.51 -6.23
CA GLY A 37 13.49 10.21 -5.18
C GLY A 37 12.09 9.61 -4.94
N VAL A 38 11.90 8.31 -5.25
CA VAL A 38 10.63 7.63 -5.04
C VAL A 38 10.25 7.66 -3.57
N LYS A 39 9.00 8.02 -3.30
CA LYS A 39 8.34 7.87 -2.00
C LYS A 39 7.36 6.72 -2.06
N PHE A 40 7.18 6.03 -0.92
CA PHE A 40 6.34 4.85 -0.86
C PHE A 40 5.25 4.98 0.19
N ASN A 41 4.06 4.48 -0.14
CA ASN A 41 3.05 4.13 0.85
C ASN A 41 3.12 2.63 1.11
N LEU A 42 3.39 2.25 2.36
CA LEU A 42 3.33 0.86 2.79
C LEU A 42 1.97 0.60 3.42
N PHE A 43 1.22 -0.31 2.87
CA PHE A 43 -0.05 -0.77 3.43
C PHE A 43 0.19 -2.02 4.26
N ILE A 44 -0.02 -1.88 5.57
CA ILE A 44 0.45 -2.82 6.59
C ILE A 44 -0.75 -3.37 7.34
N PRO A 45 -1.07 -4.67 7.20
CA PRO A 45 -2.01 -5.35 8.08
C PRO A 45 -1.40 -5.45 9.48
N SER A 46 -2.16 -5.03 10.51
CA SER A 46 -1.58 -4.89 11.85
C SER A 46 -1.30 -6.22 12.56
N ASN A 47 -1.94 -7.32 12.14
CA ASN A 47 -1.70 -8.67 12.65
C ASN A 47 -1.96 -9.71 11.55
N TYR A 48 -1.08 -9.73 10.55
CA TYR A 48 -1.25 -10.54 9.34
C TYR A 48 -1.56 -12.00 9.67
N HIS A 49 -2.68 -12.50 9.13
CA HIS A 49 -3.25 -13.83 9.36
C HIS A 49 -3.41 -14.23 10.84
N GLY A 50 -3.38 -13.26 11.77
CA GLY A 50 -3.42 -13.53 13.21
C GLY A 50 -2.12 -14.06 13.81
N HIS A 51 -1.06 -14.14 13.03
CA HIS A 51 0.22 -14.75 13.42
C HIS A 51 1.38 -13.76 13.45
N PHE A 52 1.30 -12.68 12.69
CA PHE A 52 2.39 -11.72 12.53
C PHE A 52 1.96 -10.31 12.96
N PRO A 53 1.75 -10.07 14.28
CA PRO A 53 1.42 -8.74 14.76
C PRO A 53 2.59 -7.79 14.57
N ILE A 54 2.29 -6.55 14.15
CA ILE A 54 3.29 -5.48 14.17
C ILE A 54 3.81 -5.27 15.59
N ASN A 55 5.05 -4.85 15.70
CA ASN A 55 5.69 -4.54 16.96
C ASN A 55 6.49 -3.24 16.85
N THR A 56 6.98 -2.75 17.99
CA THR A 56 7.70 -1.48 18.07
C THR A 56 8.97 -1.48 17.20
N ASP A 57 9.69 -2.58 17.12
CA ASP A 57 10.93 -2.67 16.34
C ASP A 57 10.63 -2.58 14.83
N PHE A 58 9.60 -3.30 14.36
CA PHE A 58 9.13 -3.22 12.98
C PHE A 58 8.68 -1.79 12.62
N VAL A 59 7.87 -1.16 13.45
CA VAL A 59 7.41 0.22 13.21
C VAL A 59 8.58 1.20 13.21
N ASN A 60 9.52 1.07 14.15
CA ASN A 60 10.70 1.93 14.22
C ASN A 60 11.65 1.72 13.04
N PHE A 61 11.73 0.49 12.51
CA PHE A 61 12.50 0.22 11.29
C PHE A 61 12.00 1.06 10.12
N TRP A 62 10.68 1.12 9.88
CA TRP A 62 10.14 1.92 8.80
C TRP A 62 10.12 3.42 9.08
N LYS A 63 9.94 3.83 10.32
CA LYS A 63 9.95 5.26 10.73
C LYS A 63 11.27 5.97 10.49
N GLN A 64 12.38 5.27 10.34
CA GLN A 64 13.68 5.90 10.06
C GLN A 64 13.78 6.50 8.65
N TYR A 65 12.84 6.16 7.75
CA TYR A 65 12.83 6.63 6.36
C TYR A 65 11.74 7.69 6.18
N ASP A 66 12.12 8.93 5.93
CA ASP A 66 11.20 10.06 5.72
C ASP A 66 10.47 10.03 4.37
N TRP A 67 10.87 9.13 3.48
CA TRP A 67 10.25 8.86 2.19
C TRP A 67 9.25 7.68 2.24
N ILE A 68 8.95 7.17 3.43
CA ILE A 68 7.96 6.12 3.65
C ILE A 68 6.80 6.65 4.50
N GLU A 69 5.59 6.42 4.03
CA GLU A 69 4.36 6.56 4.81
C GLU A 69 3.77 5.18 5.09
N MET A 70 3.63 4.83 6.37
CA MET A 70 2.91 3.62 6.78
C MET A 70 1.42 3.89 6.89
N SER A 71 0.61 3.04 6.27
CA SER A 71 -0.84 3.12 6.21
C SER A 71 -1.47 1.81 6.65
N ASN A 72 -2.70 1.85 7.13
CA ASN A 72 -3.38 0.67 7.61
C ASN A 72 -3.90 -0.18 6.43
N HIS A 73 -3.69 -1.49 6.50
CA HIS A 73 -4.20 -2.49 5.55
C HIS A 73 -5.07 -3.55 6.24
N GLY A 74 -5.98 -3.10 7.10
CA GLY A 74 -6.79 -4.00 7.91
C GLY A 74 -6.06 -4.51 9.15
N HIS A 75 -6.62 -5.56 9.74
CA HIS A 75 -6.08 -6.20 10.92
C HIS A 75 -5.44 -7.55 10.58
N TYR A 76 -6.22 -8.45 10.02
CA TYR A 76 -5.75 -9.82 9.74
C TYR A 76 -5.40 -10.09 8.29
N HIS A 77 -5.87 -9.27 7.36
CA HIS A 77 -5.80 -9.57 5.92
C HIS A 77 -6.42 -10.93 5.58
N ALA A 78 -7.49 -11.30 6.26
CA ALA A 78 -8.15 -12.60 6.10
C ALA A 78 -9.66 -12.47 6.32
N CYS A 79 -10.43 -13.16 5.46
CA CYS A 79 -11.86 -13.32 5.64
C CYS A 79 -12.17 -14.41 6.68
N HIS A 80 -13.31 -14.25 7.36
CA HIS A 80 -13.85 -15.29 8.22
C HIS A 80 -14.41 -16.48 7.44
N ASN A 81 -14.74 -16.28 6.17
CA ASN A 81 -15.30 -17.32 5.31
C ASN A 81 -14.23 -17.87 4.36
N GLU A 82 -13.89 -19.12 4.53
CA GLU A 82 -13.10 -19.88 3.57
C GLU A 82 -13.77 -19.80 2.19
N GLY A 83 -13.14 -19.11 1.25
CA GLY A 83 -13.59 -19.07 -0.15
C GLY A 83 -13.83 -17.69 -0.78
N ILE A 84 -13.83 -16.61 -0.01
CA ILE A 84 -13.93 -15.24 -0.56
C ILE A 84 -12.55 -14.56 -0.67
N GLY A 85 -11.48 -15.30 -0.54
CA GLY A 85 -10.14 -14.75 -0.62
C GLY A 85 -9.79 -13.85 0.58
N GLU A 86 -8.98 -12.85 0.36
CA GLU A 86 -8.38 -12.02 1.40
C GLU A 86 -9.18 -10.73 1.69
N MET A 87 -10.45 -10.68 1.34
CA MET A 87 -11.31 -9.49 1.49
C MET A 87 -11.85 -9.35 2.92
N GLU A 88 -10.99 -8.95 3.85
CA GLU A 88 -11.27 -8.88 5.29
C GLU A 88 -12.57 -8.11 5.64
N PHE A 89 -12.91 -7.08 4.86
CA PHE A 89 -14.04 -6.18 5.15
C PHE A 89 -15.29 -6.40 4.30
N TYR A 90 -15.28 -7.43 3.43
CA TYR A 90 -16.36 -7.62 2.47
C TYR A 90 -17.67 -8.09 3.11
N GLU A 91 -17.60 -8.94 4.15
CA GLU A 91 -18.79 -9.52 4.79
C GLU A 91 -19.11 -8.96 6.18
N LEU A 92 -18.27 -8.08 6.73
CA LEU A 92 -18.47 -7.54 8.06
C LEU A 92 -19.66 -6.57 8.08
N ASN A 93 -20.47 -6.65 9.13
CA ASN A 93 -21.41 -5.58 9.43
C ASN A 93 -20.68 -4.38 10.06
N HIS A 94 -21.38 -3.25 10.19
CA HIS A 94 -20.80 -2.01 10.70
C HIS A 94 -20.14 -2.16 12.08
N GLY A 95 -20.76 -2.93 13.01
CA GLY A 95 -20.20 -3.15 14.36
C GLY A 95 -18.93 -4.01 14.33
N GLU A 96 -18.92 -5.06 13.54
CA GLU A 96 -17.76 -5.93 13.35
C GLU A 96 -16.61 -5.18 12.69
N ALA A 97 -16.89 -4.39 11.65
CA ALA A 97 -15.90 -3.56 11.01
C ALA A 97 -15.28 -2.52 11.95
N ASN A 98 -16.12 -1.85 12.76
CA ASN A 98 -15.65 -0.94 13.81
C ASN A 98 -14.71 -1.65 14.80
N GLN A 99 -15.10 -2.82 15.31
CA GLN A 99 -14.27 -3.57 16.25
C GLN A 99 -12.94 -3.94 15.62
N ARG A 100 -12.96 -4.43 14.38
CA ARG A 100 -11.77 -4.82 13.63
C ARG A 100 -10.79 -3.65 13.44
N ILE A 101 -11.31 -2.48 13.10
CA ILE A 101 -10.51 -1.27 12.96
C ILE A 101 -9.93 -0.82 14.30
N GLN A 102 -10.71 -0.86 15.36
CA GLN A 102 -10.25 -0.50 16.70
C GLN A 102 -9.15 -1.43 17.19
N ASP A 103 -9.28 -2.74 16.98
CA ASP A 103 -8.24 -3.72 17.33
C ASP A 103 -6.93 -3.43 16.57
N SER A 104 -7.05 -3.13 15.29
CA SER A 104 -5.92 -2.73 14.47
C SER A 104 -5.26 -1.44 14.98
N LEU A 105 -6.05 -0.39 15.21
CA LEU A 105 -5.53 0.91 15.67
C LEU A 105 -4.92 0.85 17.07
N ASN A 106 -5.48 0.06 17.98
CA ASN A 106 -4.92 -0.17 19.31
C ASN A 106 -3.51 -0.79 19.22
N LEU A 107 -3.32 -1.74 18.30
CA LEU A 107 -2.00 -2.35 18.08
C LEU A 107 -1.01 -1.33 17.50
N TRP A 108 -1.43 -0.53 16.53
CA TRP A 108 -0.62 0.56 15.99
C TRP A 108 -0.20 1.59 17.08
N GLU A 109 -1.17 1.99 17.91
CA GLU A 109 -0.92 2.95 19.00
C GLU A 109 0.06 2.37 20.03
N SER A 110 -0.05 1.08 20.36
CA SER A 110 0.89 0.39 21.24
C SER A 110 2.33 0.38 20.71
N CYS A 111 2.50 0.47 19.39
CA CYS A 111 3.80 0.59 18.72
C CYS A 111 4.25 2.05 18.52
N GLY A 112 3.50 3.03 19.04
CA GLY A 112 3.84 4.45 18.97
C GLY A 112 3.67 5.07 17.57
N TYR A 113 2.68 4.60 16.80
CA TYR A 113 2.34 5.14 15.49
C TYR A 113 0.82 5.21 15.30
N LYS A 114 0.37 6.16 14.50
CA LYS A 114 -1.03 6.30 14.12
C LYS A 114 -1.12 6.46 12.60
N PRO A 115 -1.56 5.44 11.85
CA PRO A 115 -1.74 5.54 10.41
C PRO A 115 -2.84 6.56 10.08
N LYS A 116 -2.61 7.41 9.09
CA LYS A 116 -3.58 8.40 8.62
C LYS A 116 -4.55 7.82 7.61
N GLY A 117 -4.09 6.87 6.84
CA GLY A 117 -4.81 6.30 5.73
C GLY A 117 -5.06 4.82 5.82
N PHE A 118 -5.97 4.37 4.95
CA PHE A 118 -6.44 3.00 4.89
C PHE A 118 -6.60 2.53 3.44
N ARG A 119 -6.29 1.26 3.22
CA ARG A 119 -6.69 0.48 2.04
C ARG A 119 -7.27 -0.84 2.51
N ALA A 120 -8.39 -1.26 1.92
CA ALA A 120 -8.99 -2.54 2.26
C ALA A 120 -8.16 -3.71 1.70
N PRO A 121 -7.85 -4.75 2.51
CA PRO A 121 -7.29 -5.99 2.03
C PRO A 121 -8.15 -6.61 0.92
N GLY A 122 -7.51 -7.18 -0.10
CA GLY A 122 -8.18 -7.79 -1.25
C GLY A 122 -9.13 -6.85 -1.99
N TRP A 123 -9.04 -5.54 -1.77
CA TRP A 123 -9.86 -4.49 -2.42
C TRP A 123 -11.37 -4.60 -2.15
N GLY A 124 -11.80 -5.55 -1.31
CA GLY A 124 -13.20 -5.85 -1.05
C GLY A 124 -13.74 -5.15 0.20
N VAL A 125 -14.80 -4.34 0.01
CA VAL A 125 -15.58 -3.76 1.11
C VAL A 125 -17.05 -3.75 0.76
N ASN A 126 -17.91 -3.88 1.77
CA ASN A 126 -19.32 -3.55 1.63
C ASN A 126 -19.60 -2.15 2.19
N GLN A 127 -20.81 -1.62 1.97
CA GLN A 127 -21.17 -0.27 2.40
C GLN A 127 -21.04 -0.07 3.91
N GLN A 128 -21.44 -1.07 4.73
CA GLN A 128 -21.38 -0.97 6.19
C GLN A 128 -19.94 -0.88 6.71
N SER A 129 -19.04 -1.65 6.10
CA SER A 129 -17.60 -1.58 6.39
C SER A 129 -16.99 -0.26 5.90
N ALA A 130 -17.39 0.21 4.71
CA ALA A 130 -16.95 1.49 4.17
C ALA A 130 -17.32 2.67 5.08
N ASP A 131 -18.56 2.68 5.61
CA ASP A 131 -19.05 3.70 6.55
C ASP A 131 -18.23 3.69 7.85
N ALA A 132 -17.91 2.49 8.38
CA ALA A 132 -17.06 2.34 9.54
C ALA A 132 -15.65 2.88 9.28
N ILE A 133 -14.98 2.38 8.23
CA ILE A 133 -13.61 2.76 7.84
C ILE A 133 -13.48 4.28 7.69
N SER A 134 -14.44 4.90 7.01
CA SER A 134 -14.40 6.33 6.72
C SER A 134 -14.42 7.23 7.97
N SER A 135 -14.82 6.67 9.13
CA SER A 135 -14.87 7.40 10.41
C SER A 135 -13.51 7.53 11.09
N TYR A 136 -12.54 6.67 10.76
CA TYR A 136 -11.28 6.55 11.48
C TYR A 136 -10.08 7.16 10.77
N PHE A 137 -10.11 7.22 9.44
CA PHE A 137 -8.96 7.60 8.64
C PHE A 137 -9.17 8.94 7.93
N GLU A 138 -8.08 9.67 7.74
CA GLU A 138 -8.10 10.95 7.02
C GLU A 138 -8.37 10.73 5.53
N TRP A 139 -7.88 9.61 4.99
CA TRP A 139 -8.08 9.21 3.60
C TRP A 139 -8.17 7.69 3.47
N THR A 140 -8.80 7.26 2.39
CA THR A 140 -8.84 5.85 1.95
C THR A 140 -8.38 5.76 0.51
N ALA A 141 -7.71 4.67 0.15
CA ALA A 141 -7.17 4.48 -1.19
C ALA A 141 -7.58 3.12 -1.76
N GLY A 142 -7.90 3.11 -3.04
CA GLY A 142 -8.03 1.89 -3.80
C GLY A 142 -9.40 1.56 -4.34
N HIS A 143 -10.48 1.77 -3.63
CA HIS A 143 -11.83 1.51 -4.13
C HIS A 143 -12.60 2.80 -4.35
N SER A 144 -13.28 2.93 -5.50
CA SER A 144 -14.11 4.10 -5.83
C SER A 144 -15.19 4.34 -4.78
N ASP A 145 -15.74 3.27 -4.22
CA ASP A 145 -16.88 3.33 -3.31
C ASP A 145 -16.52 3.80 -1.89
N ILE A 146 -15.24 3.71 -1.51
CA ILE A 146 -14.74 4.13 -0.20
C ILE A 146 -13.65 5.19 -0.26
N ASN A 147 -13.34 5.72 -1.42
CA ASN A 147 -12.34 6.77 -1.54
C ASN A 147 -12.75 8.01 -0.76
N LYS A 148 -11.98 8.35 0.25
CA LYS A 148 -12.16 9.53 1.07
C LYS A 148 -10.96 10.47 0.94
N GLY A 149 -11.23 11.73 0.73
CA GLY A 149 -10.21 12.78 0.81
C GLY A 149 -9.30 12.91 -0.41
N ILE A 150 -9.36 11.99 -1.37
CA ILE A 150 -8.50 12.02 -2.55
C ILE A 150 -9.37 11.93 -3.80
N ASN A 151 -9.26 12.94 -4.64
CA ASN A 151 -9.82 12.87 -5.97
C ASN A 151 -8.81 12.19 -6.89
N TRP A 152 -8.92 10.87 -6.97
CA TRP A 152 -8.13 10.08 -7.90
C TRP A 152 -8.63 10.30 -9.33
N GLY A 153 -8.18 11.35 -9.98
CA GLY A 153 -8.22 11.39 -11.44
C GLY A 153 -7.15 10.48 -12.03
N CYS A 154 -6.89 9.31 -11.42
CA CYS A 154 -5.70 8.53 -11.69
C CYS A 154 -6.00 7.21 -12.36
N GLN A 155 -5.07 6.77 -13.18
CA GLN A 155 -4.96 5.38 -13.56
C GLN A 155 -4.36 4.58 -12.41
N PHE A 156 -4.95 3.45 -12.18
CA PHE A 156 -4.49 2.43 -11.29
C PHE A 156 -3.68 1.43 -12.11
N PHE A 157 -2.44 1.22 -11.75
CA PHE A 157 -1.62 0.18 -12.34
C PHE A 157 -1.48 -0.93 -11.31
N GLU A 158 -2.07 -2.08 -11.60
CA GLU A 158 -1.84 -3.28 -10.82
C GLU A 158 -0.50 -3.88 -11.23
N GLY A 159 0.39 -3.99 -10.25
CA GLY A 159 1.66 -4.66 -10.40
C GLY A 159 2.73 -3.91 -11.21
N CYS A 160 3.96 -4.03 -10.76
CA CYS A 160 5.11 -3.53 -11.51
C CYS A 160 5.41 -4.39 -12.75
N ASP A 161 4.93 -5.62 -12.78
CA ASP A 161 5.09 -6.63 -13.81
C ASP A 161 3.99 -6.60 -14.89
N GLY A 162 2.83 -6.03 -14.59
CA GLY A 162 1.73 -5.86 -15.56
C GLY A 162 2.00 -4.83 -16.67
N ILE A 163 3.12 -4.11 -16.61
CA ILE A 163 3.50 -3.10 -17.59
C ILE A 163 4.50 -3.72 -18.55
N ASN A 164 4.02 -4.47 -19.52
CA ASN A 164 4.89 -5.16 -20.47
C ASN A 164 5.71 -4.21 -21.37
N GLU A 165 5.10 -3.09 -21.75
CA GLU A 165 5.72 -2.11 -22.65
C GLU A 165 5.55 -0.70 -22.05
N PRO A 166 6.61 -0.06 -21.52
CA PRO A 166 6.52 1.28 -20.93
C PRO A 166 5.89 2.30 -21.86
N GLU A 167 6.13 2.21 -23.15
CA GLU A 167 5.63 3.11 -24.18
C GLU A 167 4.11 3.00 -24.40
N SER A 168 3.49 1.91 -23.92
CA SER A 168 2.04 1.74 -23.97
C SER A 168 1.31 2.50 -22.86
N LEU A 169 2.02 3.00 -21.85
CA LEU A 169 1.46 3.74 -20.74
C LEU A 169 0.98 5.11 -21.17
N SER A 170 -0.30 5.34 -20.96
CA SER A 170 -0.95 6.64 -21.12
C SER A 170 -1.41 7.12 -19.77
N LEU A 171 -0.86 8.22 -19.27
CA LEU A 171 -1.26 8.78 -17.99
C LEU A 171 -2.43 9.77 -18.17
N TYR A 172 -3.54 9.54 -17.49
CA TYR A 172 -4.71 10.43 -17.48
C TYR A 172 -4.92 11.02 -16.09
N GLY A 173 -5.20 12.30 -16.02
CA GLY A 173 -5.40 12.98 -14.75
C GLY A 173 -4.10 13.51 -14.14
N ASN A 174 -4.12 13.80 -12.84
CA ASN A 174 -3.03 14.49 -12.14
C ASN A 174 -2.31 13.63 -11.11
N THR A 175 -2.84 12.45 -10.80
CA THR A 175 -2.27 11.55 -9.79
C THR A 175 -2.38 10.12 -10.27
N PHE A 176 -1.25 9.42 -10.20
CA PHE A 176 -1.10 8.02 -10.64
C PHE A 176 -0.63 7.19 -9.47
N MET A 177 -1.05 5.93 -9.41
CA MET A 177 -0.55 5.00 -8.42
C MET A 177 -0.10 3.70 -9.07
N PHE A 178 1.11 3.27 -8.71
CA PHE A 178 1.56 1.90 -8.87
C PHE A 178 1.31 1.15 -7.57
N GLN A 179 0.82 -0.08 -7.69
CA GLN A 179 0.62 -0.98 -6.57
C GLN A 179 1.42 -2.24 -6.81
N SER A 180 2.10 -2.73 -5.79
CA SER A 180 2.85 -3.98 -5.82
C SER A 180 2.92 -4.61 -4.43
N HIS A 181 3.52 -5.78 -4.33
CA HIS A 181 3.79 -6.49 -3.09
C HIS A 181 5.31 -6.66 -2.92
N ILE A 182 5.79 -6.60 -1.68
CA ILE A 182 7.23 -6.69 -1.42
C ILE A 182 7.71 -8.14 -1.38
N ASN A 183 6.83 -9.09 -1.09
CA ASN A 183 7.17 -10.49 -0.94
C ASN A 183 6.52 -11.44 -1.95
N GLY A 184 7.00 -12.68 -1.96
CA GLY A 184 6.75 -13.70 -2.93
C GLY A 184 5.65 -14.70 -2.67
N GLU A 185 4.88 -14.61 -1.61
CA GLU A 185 3.85 -15.64 -1.36
C GLU A 185 2.72 -15.62 -2.38
N HIS A 186 2.44 -14.47 -2.97
CA HIS A 186 1.38 -14.30 -3.98
C HIS A 186 1.91 -14.04 -5.40
N ASN A 187 3.05 -14.55 -5.69
CA ASN A 187 3.72 -14.86 -6.97
C ASN A 187 3.74 -13.87 -8.14
N ASP A 188 2.78 -13.01 -8.36
CA ASP A 188 2.69 -12.33 -9.65
C ASP A 188 3.12 -10.85 -9.60
N ASN A 189 3.23 -10.24 -8.41
CA ASN A 189 3.48 -8.81 -8.23
C ASN A 189 4.65 -8.51 -7.28
N VAL A 190 5.64 -9.39 -7.26
CA VAL A 190 6.76 -9.34 -6.33
C VAL A 190 7.95 -8.67 -6.94
N TRP A 191 8.70 -7.98 -6.10
CA TRP A 191 9.95 -7.34 -6.47
C TRP A 191 11.09 -8.36 -6.60
N THR A 192 11.04 -9.19 -7.66
CA THR A 192 12.20 -9.93 -8.13
C THR A 192 13.21 -8.96 -8.75
N GLU A 193 14.44 -9.38 -8.95
CA GLU A 193 15.44 -8.57 -9.69
C GLU A 193 14.91 -8.17 -11.07
N GLU A 194 14.25 -9.07 -11.78
CA GLU A 194 13.68 -8.79 -13.10
C GLU A 194 12.59 -7.71 -13.03
N ASN A 195 11.65 -7.83 -12.09
CA ASN A 195 10.58 -6.86 -11.90
C ASN A 195 11.12 -5.50 -11.43
N PHE A 196 12.13 -5.50 -10.56
CA PHE A 196 12.81 -4.29 -10.14
C PHE A 196 13.47 -3.55 -11.30
N LEU A 197 14.22 -4.28 -12.13
CA LEU A 197 14.85 -3.70 -13.33
C LEU A 197 13.82 -3.24 -14.36
N HIS A 198 12.71 -3.97 -14.48
CA HIS A 198 11.60 -3.56 -15.33
C HIS A 198 10.95 -2.28 -14.83
N PHE A 199 10.68 -2.18 -13.53
CA PHE A 199 10.12 -0.97 -12.94
C PHE A 199 11.04 0.24 -13.10
N GLN A 200 12.36 0.06 -13.01
CA GLN A 200 13.29 1.13 -13.32
C GLN A 200 13.13 1.62 -14.78
N ARG A 201 12.98 0.72 -15.75
CA ARG A 201 12.72 1.12 -17.17
C ARG A 201 11.41 1.89 -17.31
N VAL A 202 10.36 1.46 -16.58
CA VAL A 202 9.10 2.19 -16.54
C VAL A 202 9.28 3.60 -15.98
N LEU A 203 10.00 3.76 -14.88
CA LEU A 203 10.28 5.07 -14.30
C LEU A 203 11.14 5.94 -15.22
N ASP A 204 12.18 5.38 -15.85
CA ASP A 204 13.02 6.11 -16.80
C ASP A 204 12.18 6.64 -17.98
N TYR A 205 11.28 5.81 -18.53
CA TYR A 205 10.35 6.24 -19.58
C TYR A 205 9.38 7.33 -19.10
N LEU A 206 8.70 7.10 -17.98
CA LEU A 206 7.72 8.06 -17.48
C LEU A 206 8.35 9.42 -17.14
N LEU A 207 9.55 9.43 -16.59
CA LEU A 207 10.28 10.66 -16.28
C LEU A 207 10.80 11.37 -17.54
N SER A 208 10.99 10.66 -18.65
CA SER A 208 11.33 11.28 -19.93
C SER A 208 10.14 11.94 -20.62
N GLU A 209 8.95 11.37 -20.47
CA GLU A 209 7.74 11.82 -21.17
C GLU A 209 6.87 12.77 -20.34
N TYR A 210 6.96 12.71 -19.00
CA TYR A 210 6.07 13.43 -18.10
C TYR A 210 6.84 14.20 -17.03
N GLU A 211 6.35 15.36 -16.68
CA GLU A 211 6.82 16.10 -15.51
C GLU A 211 6.16 15.51 -14.25
N LEU A 212 6.87 14.61 -13.56
CA LEU A 212 6.40 13.86 -12.40
C LEU A 212 6.98 14.37 -11.08
N GLN A 213 6.26 14.13 -9.99
CA GLN A 213 6.77 14.19 -8.63
C GLN A 213 6.30 12.97 -7.84
N PHE A 214 7.22 12.35 -7.12
CA PHE A 214 6.89 11.26 -6.21
C PHE A 214 6.36 11.83 -4.90
N VAL A 215 5.19 11.34 -4.50
CA VAL A 215 4.49 11.80 -3.29
C VAL A 215 3.96 10.60 -2.51
N THR A 216 3.86 10.74 -1.19
CA THR A 216 2.98 9.88 -0.41
C THR A 216 1.53 10.36 -0.53
N ILE A 217 0.58 9.49 -0.18
CA ILE A 217 -0.84 9.84 -0.31
C ILE A 217 -1.21 11.03 0.57
N SER A 218 -0.66 11.15 1.77
CA SER A 218 -0.89 12.30 2.64
C SER A 218 -0.33 13.63 2.11
N GLU A 219 0.55 13.60 1.12
CA GLU A 219 1.09 14.79 0.47
C GLU A 219 0.25 15.29 -0.72
N ILE A 220 -0.73 14.51 -1.17
CA ILE A 220 -1.65 14.90 -2.25
C ILE A 220 -2.58 16.00 -1.70
N LYS A 221 -2.58 17.12 -2.34
CA LYS A 221 -3.37 18.31 -1.95
C LYS A 221 -4.53 18.54 -2.90
#